data_3e87d14ec92f36b1a4a6ce3241eff125
#
_entry.id   3e87d14ec92f36b1a4a6ce3241eff125
#
_cell.length_a   1.000
_cell.length_b   1.000
_cell.length_c   1.000
_cell.angle_alpha   90.00
_cell.angle_beta   90.00
_cell.angle_gamma   90.00
#
_symmetry.space_group_name_H-M   'P 1'
#
loop_
_entity.id
_entity.type
_entity.pdbx_description
1 polymer ?
#
loop_
_entity_poly.entity_id
_entity_poly.type
_entity_poly.pdbx_seq_one_letter_code
_entity_poly.pdbx_strand_id
1 'polypeptide(L)'
;MHNVWKIACVALLYFTLFAGFLMPVPELPILNESIRNLYFHVTMWFAMIIHMVVTIVYSIRYLSGGKIQYDLKAEQYAITGMVFGIAGLITGMIWARFTWGAFWVNDTKLNGAAAAMLMYAAYFILRQSTEDDTKRAKLSAVYLVFAFPLMMAFIYILPRMTDSLHPGNGGNPAFGQYDLDNQMRLVFYPAILGWTLLGVWITSIRIRIKKLWNSHEN
;
A
#
# COMPACT_ATOMS: atom_id res chain seq x y z
N MET A 1 -26.72 -8.81 -6.42
CA MET A 1 -25.49 -8.17 -6.96
C MET A 1 -24.44 -7.80 -5.89
N HIS A 2 -24.73 -7.84 -4.57
CA HIS A 2 -23.81 -7.32 -3.53
C HIS A 2 -22.51 -8.12 -3.28
N ASN A 3 -22.38 -9.35 -3.77
CA ASN A 3 -21.21 -10.19 -3.48
C ASN A 3 -20.33 -10.52 -4.68
N VAL A 4 -20.68 -10.12 -5.90
CA VAL A 4 -19.93 -10.44 -7.12
C VAL A 4 -18.47 -9.96 -7.04
N TRP A 5 -18.24 -8.76 -6.56
CA TRP A 5 -16.90 -8.22 -6.40
C TRP A 5 -16.03 -8.97 -5.38
N LYS A 6 -16.66 -9.60 -4.36
CA LYS A 6 -15.93 -10.43 -3.39
C LYS A 6 -15.51 -11.77 -4.01
N ILE A 7 -16.39 -12.35 -4.86
CA ILE A 7 -16.06 -13.53 -5.64
C ILE A 7 -14.91 -13.21 -6.60
N ALA A 8 -14.97 -12.05 -7.29
CA ALA A 8 -13.88 -11.58 -8.14
C ALA A 8 -12.57 -11.38 -7.34
N CYS A 9 -12.64 -10.80 -6.13
CA CYS A 9 -11.49 -10.66 -5.24
C CYS A 9 -10.85 -12.02 -4.94
N VAL A 10 -11.64 -13.01 -4.52
CA VAL A 10 -11.14 -14.35 -4.21
C VAL A 10 -10.54 -15.02 -5.46
N ALA A 11 -11.23 -14.93 -6.60
CA ALA A 11 -10.74 -15.51 -7.86
C ALA A 11 -9.40 -14.89 -8.31
N LEU A 12 -9.27 -13.55 -8.22
CA LEU A 12 -8.05 -12.84 -8.58
C LEU A 12 -6.88 -13.20 -7.65
N LEU A 13 -7.14 -13.29 -6.35
CA LEU A 13 -6.09 -13.67 -5.39
C LEU A 13 -5.69 -15.13 -5.56
N TYR A 14 -6.65 -16.02 -5.77
CA TYR A 14 -6.38 -17.42 -6.07
C TYR A 14 -5.52 -17.54 -7.35
N PHE A 15 -5.93 -16.85 -8.41
CA PHE A 15 -5.16 -16.79 -9.65
C PHE A 15 -3.74 -16.25 -9.41
N THR A 16 -3.60 -15.15 -8.64
CA THR A 16 -2.29 -14.56 -8.30
C THR A 16 -1.38 -15.57 -7.59
N LEU A 17 -1.93 -16.31 -6.62
CA LEU A 17 -1.16 -17.32 -5.89
C LEU A 17 -0.71 -18.44 -6.82
N PHE A 18 -1.64 -19.07 -7.54
CA PHE A 18 -1.29 -20.22 -8.40
C PHE A 18 -0.43 -19.80 -9.60
N ALA A 19 -0.86 -18.80 -10.35
CA ALA A 19 -0.11 -18.33 -11.52
C ALA A 19 1.22 -17.69 -11.12
N GLY A 20 1.27 -16.94 -10.02
CA GLY A 20 2.48 -16.31 -9.51
C GLY A 20 3.58 -17.31 -9.14
N PHE A 21 3.23 -18.49 -8.66
CA PHE A 21 4.20 -19.53 -8.34
C PHE A 21 4.48 -20.51 -9.49
N LEU A 22 3.53 -20.72 -10.40
CA LEU A 22 3.63 -21.79 -11.41
C LEU A 22 3.95 -21.29 -12.82
N MET A 23 3.58 -20.07 -13.19
CA MET A 23 3.89 -19.54 -14.52
C MET A 23 5.39 -19.25 -14.67
N PRO A 24 5.95 -19.41 -15.88
CA PRO A 24 7.33 -19.05 -16.17
C PRO A 24 7.63 -17.59 -15.85
N VAL A 25 8.83 -17.30 -15.39
CA VAL A 25 9.38 -15.95 -15.22
C VAL A 25 10.70 -15.84 -15.99
N PRO A 26 11.13 -14.61 -16.38
CA PRO A 26 12.37 -14.43 -17.11
C PRO A 26 13.58 -14.81 -16.25
N GLU A 27 14.56 -15.47 -16.86
CA GLU A 27 15.85 -15.77 -16.24
C GLU A 27 16.71 -14.51 -16.22
N LEU A 28 16.58 -13.71 -15.16
CA LEU A 28 17.35 -12.49 -14.98
C LEU A 28 18.55 -12.76 -14.06
N PRO A 29 19.74 -12.18 -14.38
CA PRO A 29 20.88 -12.22 -13.47
C PRO A 29 20.47 -11.70 -12.07
N ILE A 30 20.93 -12.35 -11.00
CA ILE A 30 20.65 -12.04 -9.59
C ILE A 30 19.20 -12.34 -9.18
N LEU A 31 18.20 -11.93 -9.96
CA LEU A 31 16.80 -12.06 -9.58
C LEU A 31 16.28 -13.48 -9.73
N ASN A 32 16.55 -14.14 -10.88
CA ASN A 32 16.03 -15.48 -11.18
C ASN A 32 14.58 -15.68 -10.71
N GLU A 33 14.27 -16.78 -10.07
CA GLU A 33 12.94 -17.09 -9.52
C GLU A 33 12.46 -16.08 -8.45
N SER A 34 13.38 -15.37 -7.79
CA SER A 34 12.99 -14.38 -6.76
C SER A 34 12.20 -13.19 -7.31
N ILE A 35 12.23 -12.99 -8.65
CA ILE A 35 11.42 -11.94 -9.31
C ILE A 35 9.91 -12.16 -9.11
N ARG A 36 9.46 -13.39 -8.81
CA ARG A 36 8.07 -13.68 -8.44
C ARG A 36 7.58 -12.86 -7.25
N ASN A 37 8.50 -12.41 -6.39
CA ASN A 37 8.15 -11.52 -5.28
C ASN A 37 7.53 -10.19 -5.75
N LEU A 38 7.72 -9.79 -7.00
CA LEU A 38 7.05 -8.64 -7.60
C LEU A 38 5.52 -8.71 -7.47
N TYR A 39 4.93 -9.92 -7.56
CA TYR A 39 3.49 -10.13 -7.41
C TYR A 39 2.99 -9.95 -5.97
N PHE A 40 3.88 -10.01 -4.98
CA PHE A 40 3.58 -9.93 -3.55
C PHE A 40 4.13 -8.67 -2.90
N HIS A 41 5.30 -8.20 -3.32
CA HIS A 41 5.93 -7.00 -2.77
C HIS A 41 5.41 -5.72 -3.42
N VAL A 42 5.56 -5.62 -4.73
CA VAL A 42 5.22 -4.37 -5.44
C VAL A 42 3.71 -4.12 -5.43
N THR A 43 2.92 -5.17 -5.54
CA THR A 43 1.45 -5.09 -5.49
C THR A 43 0.93 -4.67 -4.11
N MET A 44 1.65 -4.96 -3.01
CA MET A 44 1.32 -4.41 -1.68
C MET A 44 1.48 -2.90 -1.64
N TRP A 45 2.56 -2.35 -2.24
CA TRP A 45 2.75 -0.90 -2.34
C TRP A 45 1.67 -0.25 -3.20
N PHE A 46 1.26 -0.86 -4.31
CA PHE A 46 0.12 -0.37 -5.10
C PHE A 46 -1.17 -0.36 -4.28
N ALA A 47 -1.48 -1.44 -3.57
CA ALA A 47 -2.64 -1.51 -2.71
C ALA A 47 -2.60 -0.44 -1.61
N MET A 48 -1.44 -0.23 -0.95
CA MET A 48 -1.24 0.85 0.01
C MET A 48 -1.54 2.22 -0.61
N ILE A 49 -0.90 2.54 -1.75
CA ILE A 49 -1.06 3.83 -2.43
C ILE A 49 -2.54 4.09 -2.74
N ILE A 50 -3.25 3.10 -3.32
CA ILE A 50 -4.67 3.24 -3.66
C ILE A 50 -5.51 3.51 -2.40
N HIS A 51 -5.24 2.81 -1.29
CA HIS A 51 -5.93 3.04 -0.02
C HIS A 51 -5.63 4.44 0.54
N MET A 52 -4.39 4.91 0.42
CA MET A 52 -4.02 6.27 0.86
C MET A 52 -4.64 7.35 -0.02
N VAL A 53 -4.81 7.13 -1.33
CA VAL A 53 -5.60 8.02 -2.21
C VAL A 53 -7.05 8.12 -1.72
N VAL A 54 -7.69 7.00 -1.40
CA VAL A 54 -9.06 7.00 -0.85
C VAL A 54 -9.11 7.70 0.49
N THR A 55 -8.10 7.51 1.33
CA THR A 55 -7.92 8.21 2.62
C THR A 55 -7.94 9.72 2.42
N ILE A 56 -7.16 10.26 1.45
CA ILE A 56 -7.15 11.71 1.17
C ILE A 56 -8.51 12.19 0.70
N VAL A 57 -9.16 11.47 -0.21
CA VAL A 57 -10.48 11.84 -0.71
C VAL A 57 -11.47 12.02 0.45
N TYR A 58 -11.47 11.11 1.42
CA TYR A 58 -12.33 11.23 2.59
C TYR A 58 -11.86 12.31 3.56
N SER A 59 -10.56 12.53 3.73
CA SER A 59 -10.01 13.62 4.54
C SER A 59 -10.43 14.99 3.97
N ILE A 60 -10.30 15.20 2.66
CA ILE A 60 -10.75 16.44 1.99
C ILE A 60 -12.27 16.61 2.15
N ARG A 61 -13.05 15.53 1.96
CA ARG A 61 -14.52 15.59 2.17
C ARG A 61 -14.90 15.94 3.60
N TYR A 62 -14.11 15.48 4.58
CA TYR A 62 -14.31 15.86 5.97
C TYR A 62 -14.01 17.35 6.18
N LEU A 63 -12.87 17.83 5.69
CA LEU A 63 -12.48 19.24 5.82
C LEU A 63 -13.48 20.19 5.13
N SER A 64 -14.09 19.78 4.01
CA SER A 64 -15.06 20.59 3.27
C SER A 64 -16.47 20.57 3.86
N GLY A 65 -16.89 19.48 4.51
CA GLY A 65 -18.29 19.30 4.92
C GLY A 65 -18.51 18.92 6.38
N GLY A 66 -17.46 18.72 7.18
CA GLY A 66 -17.53 18.43 8.62
C GLY A 66 -18.19 17.12 9.03
N LYS A 67 -18.58 16.26 8.08
CA LYS A 67 -19.31 15.02 8.40
C LYS A 67 -18.37 13.96 8.97
N ILE A 68 -18.52 13.63 10.25
CA ILE A 68 -17.68 12.68 11.00
C ILE A 68 -17.58 11.30 10.33
N GLN A 69 -18.59 10.90 9.57
CA GLN A 69 -18.53 9.65 8.81
C GLN A 69 -17.40 9.60 7.77
N TYR A 70 -16.92 10.76 7.28
CA TYR A 70 -15.78 10.82 6.36
C TYR A 70 -14.46 10.66 7.11
N ASP A 71 -14.34 11.20 8.31
CA ASP A 71 -13.20 10.96 9.19
C ASP A 71 -13.07 9.46 9.52
N LEU A 72 -14.18 8.83 9.94
CA LEU A 72 -14.21 7.38 10.16
C LEU A 72 -13.71 6.59 8.95
N LYS A 73 -14.17 6.93 7.74
CA LYS A 73 -13.73 6.24 6.53
C LYS A 73 -12.25 6.48 6.24
N ALA A 74 -11.78 7.73 6.36
CA ALA A 74 -10.37 8.08 6.17
C ALA A 74 -9.48 7.25 7.10
N GLU A 75 -9.82 7.17 8.38
CA GLU A 75 -9.10 6.37 9.37
C GLU A 75 -9.04 4.88 8.96
N GLN A 76 -10.18 4.27 8.62
CA GLN A 76 -10.21 2.83 8.32
C GLN A 76 -9.44 2.49 7.04
N TYR A 77 -9.46 3.36 6.03
CA TYR A 77 -8.63 3.20 4.83
C TYR A 77 -7.15 3.41 5.13
N ALA A 78 -6.79 4.37 6.00
CA ALA A 78 -5.40 4.58 6.43
C ALA A 78 -4.85 3.34 7.17
N ILE A 79 -5.63 2.75 8.08
CA ILE A 79 -5.23 1.53 8.80
C ILE A 79 -5.00 0.38 7.81
N THR A 80 -5.92 0.15 6.88
CA THR A 80 -5.76 -0.94 5.91
C THR A 80 -4.58 -0.68 4.97
N GLY A 81 -4.40 0.56 4.51
CA GLY A 81 -3.24 0.95 3.72
C GLY A 81 -1.92 0.68 4.46
N MET A 82 -1.88 1.00 5.76
CA MET A 82 -0.70 0.74 6.59
C MET A 82 -0.39 -0.75 6.72
N VAL A 83 -1.40 -1.62 6.81
CA VAL A 83 -1.21 -3.09 6.81
C VAL A 83 -0.54 -3.54 5.52
N PHE A 84 -0.98 -3.04 4.35
CA PHE A 84 -0.32 -3.32 3.08
C PHE A 84 1.11 -2.77 3.02
N GLY A 85 1.35 -1.58 3.57
CA GLY A 85 2.70 -1.01 3.67
C GLY A 85 3.65 -1.86 4.50
N ILE A 86 3.19 -2.37 5.65
CA ILE A 86 3.96 -3.31 6.49
C ILE A 86 4.25 -4.60 5.73
N ALA A 87 3.25 -5.18 5.06
CA ALA A 87 3.43 -6.38 4.25
C ALA A 87 4.41 -6.14 3.09
N GLY A 88 4.30 -4.98 2.43
CA GLY A 88 5.25 -4.53 1.42
C GLY A 88 6.67 -4.39 1.97
N LEU A 89 6.84 -3.77 3.13
CA LEU A 89 8.15 -3.62 3.76
C LEU A 89 8.78 -4.99 4.09
N ILE A 90 8.03 -5.89 4.74
CA ILE A 90 8.51 -7.22 5.10
C ILE A 90 8.92 -8.03 3.87
N THR A 91 8.06 -8.09 2.85
CA THR A 91 8.37 -8.83 1.60
C THR A 91 9.55 -8.23 0.86
N GLY A 92 9.72 -6.90 0.92
CA GLY A 92 10.88 -6.20 0.35
C GLY A 92 12.18 -6.50 1.10
N MET A 93 12.15 -6.52 2.43
CA MET A 93 13.31 -6.90 3.25
C MET A 93 13.76 -8.33 2.96
N ILE A 94 12.82 -9.26 2.82
CA ILE A 94 13.12 -10.65 2.45
C ILE A 94 13.75 -10.67 1.05
N TRP A 95 13.19 -9.94 0.09
CA TRP A 95 13.73 -9.88 -1.27
C TRP A 95 15.12 -9.25 -1.32
N ALA A 96 15.35 -8.17 -0.57
CA ALA A 96 16.65 -7.54 -0.42
C ALA A 96 17.72 -8.54 0.11
N ARG A 97 17.35 -9.41 1.04
CA ARG A 97 18.25 -10.46 1.55
C ARG A 97 18.74 -11.40 0.44
N PHE A 98 17.86 -11.77 -0.48
CA PHE A 98 18.20 -12.66 -1.59
C PHE A 98 18.96 -11.94 -2.72
N THR A 99 18.65 -10.66 -2.98
CA THR A 99 19.21 -9.92 -4.11
C THR A 99 20.48 -9.14 -3.75
N TRP A 100 20.56 -8.60 -2.53
CA TRP A 100 21.64 -7.70 -2.08
C TRP A 100 22.39 -8.22 -0.86
N GLY A 101 22.06 -9.42 -0.37
CA GLY A 101 22.77 -10.09 0.71
C GLY A 101 22.41 -9.66 2.13
N ALA A 102 21.57 -8.64 2.32
CA ALA A 102 21.11 -8.17 3.62
C ALA A 102 19.62 -7.82 3.60
N PHE A 103 18.93 -7.97 4.75
CA PHE A 103 17.52 -7.57 4.89
C PHE A 103 17.32 -6.06 4.75
N TRP A 104 18.34 -5.29 5.07
CA TRP A 104 18.37 -3.83 4.93
C TRP A 104 19.72 -3.38 4.40
N VAL A 105 19.70 -2.59 3.36
CA VAL A 105 20.85 -1.90 2.81
C VAL A 105 20.60 -0.40 2.80
N ASN A 106 21.65 0.41 2.81
CA ASN A 106 21.51 1.86 2.72
C ASN A 106 21.15 2.27 1.28
N ASP A 107 19.86 2.21 0.99
CA ASP A 107 19.27 2.53 -0.30
C ASP A 107 18.18 3.58 -0.12
N THR A 108 18.14 4.58 -1.02
CA THR A 108 17.21 5.72 -0.92
C THR A 108 15.74 5.26 -0.87
N LYS A 109 15.37 4.22 -1.62
CA LYS A 109 13.99 3.74 -1.65
C LYS A 109 13.62 2.96 -0.41
N LEU A 110 14.55 2.14 0.15
CA LEU A 110 14.32 1.46 1.43
C LEU A 110 14.15 2.48 2.56
N ASN A 111 15.08 3.43 2.67
CA ASN A 111 15.04 4.46 3.69
C ASN A 111 13.79 5.35 3.54
N GLY A 112 13.43 5.69 2.31
CA GLY A 112 12.21 6.43 2.00
C GLY A 112 10.94 5.65 2.37
N ALA A 113 10.90 4.34 2.11
CA ALA A 113 9.78 3.49 2.53
C ALA A 113 9.63 3.46 4.06
N ALA A 114 10.73 3.31 4.80
CA ALA A 114 10.71 3.36 6.25
C ALA A 114 10.25 4.73 6.77
N ALA A 115 10.75 5.82 6.21
CA ALA A 115 10.33 7.18 6.57
C ALA A 115 8.82 7.39 6.33
N ALA A 116 8.29 6.92 5.20
CA ALA A 116 6.86 6.97 4.91
C ALA A 116 6.05 6.16 5.94
N MET A 117 6.49 4.96 6.31
CA MET A 117 5.82 4.13 7.32
C MET A 117 5.84 4.80 8.70
N LEU A 118 6.97 5.37 9.13
CA LEU A 118 7.09 6.12 10.39
C LEU A 118 6.19 7.35 10.40
N MET A 119 6.08 8.06 9.29
CA MET A 119 5.19 9.21 9.15
C MET A 119 3.72 8.79 9.36
N TYR A 120 3.27 7.70 8.76
CA TYR A 120 1.90 7.21 9.01
C TYR A 120 1.72 6.62 10.42
N ALA A 121 2.76 6.04 11.02
CA ALA A 121 2.73 5.66 12.43
C ALA A 121 2.54 6.88 13.34
N ALA A 122 3.23 7.97 13.06
CA ALA A 122 3.06 9.25 13.77
C ALA A 122 1.63 9.81 13.63
N TYR A 123 0.99 9.65 12.47
CA TYR A 123 -0.43 9.97 12.31
C TYR A 123 -1.31 9.22 13.31
N PHE A 124 -1.11 7.93 13.51
CA PHE A 124 -1.91 7.15 14.46
C PHE A 124 -1.66 7.58 15.91
N ILE A 125 -0.43 7.91 16.26
CA ILE A 125 -0.09 8.45 17.58
C ILE A 125 -0.80 9.80 17.80
N LEU A 126 -0.69 10.74 16.86
CA LEU A 126 -1.37 12.04 16.90
C LEU A 126 -2.89 11.86 17.10
N ARG A 127 -3.48 10.92 16.35
CA ARG A 127 -4.91 10.65 16.43
C ARG A 127 -5.32 10.13 17.81
N GLN A 128 -4.53 9.20 18.37
CA GLN A 128 -4.81 8.62 19.70
C GLN A 128 -4.58 9.60 20.85
N SER A 129 -3.65 10.53 20.71
CA SER A 129 -3.33 11.53 21.75
C SER A 129 -4.32 12.72 21.81
N THR A 130 -5.28 12.80 20.88
CA THR A 130 -6.23 13.91 20.82
C THR A 130 -7.59 13.44 21.34
N GLU A 131 -8.02 13.95 22.51
CA GLU A 131 -9.26 13.53 23.19
C GLU A 131 -10.52 14.09 22.52
N ASP A 132 -10.53 15.38 22.15
CA ASP A 132 -11.65 16.03 21.50
C ASP A 132 -11.88 15.48 20.09
N ASP A 133 -13.05 14.92 19.83
CA ASP A 133 -13.40 14.26 18.59
C ASP A 133 -13.33 15.16 17.36
N THR A 134 -13.77 16.40 17.49
CA THR A 134 -13.78 17.36 16.38
C THR A 134 -12.36 17.82 16.04
N LYS A 135 -11.56 18.11 17.05
CA LYS A 135 -10.16 18.48 16.92
C LYS A 135 -9.34 17.31 16.36
N ARG A 136 -9.56 16.10 16.88
CA ARG A 136 -8.93 14.87 16.42
C ARG A 136 -9.20 14.63 14.92
N ALA A 137 -10.45 14.70 14.51
CA ALA A 137 -10.83 14.50 13.12
C ALA A 137 -10.22 15.57 12.20
N LYS A 138 -10.22 16.85 12.61
CA LYS A 138 -9.65 17.94 11.84
C LYS A 138 -8.13 17.82 11.69
N LEU A 139 -7.40 17.59 12.78
CA LEU A 139 -5.95 17.41 12.76
C LEU A 139 -5.55 16.18 11.95
N SER A 140 -6.27 15.07 12.13
CA SER A 140 -6.08 13.83 11.35
C SER A 140 -6.25 14.06 9.86
N ALA A 141 -7.31 14.75 9.45
CA ALA A 141 -7.57 15.01 8.03
C ALA A 141 -6.49 15.91 7.40
N VAL A 142 -6.08 16.98 8.10
CA VAL A 142 -5.00 17.86 7.64
C VAL A 142 -3.70 17.06 7.51
N TYR A 143 -3.34 16.29 8.54
CA TYR A 143 -2.13 15.46 8.53
C TYR A 143 -2.09 14.52 7.30
N LEU A 144 -3.19 13.79 7.05
CA LEU A 144 -3.28 12.81 5.95
C LEU A 144 -3.17 13.46 4.57
N VAL A 145 -3.70 14.67 4.40
CA VAL A 145 -3.58 15.43 3.14
C VAL A 145 -2.12 15.79 2.85
N PHE A 146 -1.34 16.16 3.87
CA PHE A 146 0.09 16.47 3.70
C PHE A 146 0.98 15.21 3.69
N ALA A 147 0.61 14.16 4.40
CA ALA A 147 1.38 12.94 4.48
C ALA A 147 1.50 12.22 3.11
N PHE A 148 0.46 12.25 2.30
CA PHE A 148 0.47 11.52 1.03
C PHE A 148 1.48 12.05 0.01
N PRO A 149 1.50 13.34 -0.36
CA PRO A 149 2.50 13.84 -1.28
C PRO A 149 3.92 13.63 -0.75
N LEU A 150 4.12 13.70 0.56
CA LEU A 150 5.42 13.42 1.18
C LEU A 150 5.78 11.93 1.07
N MET A 151 4.83 11.02 1.27
CA MET A 151 5.02 9.59 0.97
C MET A 151 5.43 9.36 -0.48
N MET A 152 4.74 10.00 -1.44
CA MET A 152 5.07 9.88 -2.86
C MET A 152 6.46 10.43 -3.16
N ALA A 153 6.88 11.50 -2.48
CA ALA A 153 8.25 12.01 -2.59
C ALA A 153 9.27 10.95 -2.12
N PHE A 154 9.05 10.33 -0.96
CA PHE A 154 9.98 9.35 -0.38
C PHE A 154 10.08 8.06 -1.19
N ILE A 155 8.97 7.49 -1.66
CA ILE A 155 8.96 6.15 -2.28
C ILE A 155 9.07 6.20 -3.82
N TYR A 156 8.78 7.36 -4.43
CA TYR A 156 8.73 7.47 -5.89
C TYR A 156 9.66 8.53 -6.47
N ILE A 157 9.66 9.76 -5.92
CA ILE A 157 10.41 10.89 -6.51
C ILE A 157 11.91 10.79 -6.15
N LEU A 158 12.24 10.76 -4.85
CA LEU A 158 13.63 10.75 -4.39
C LEU A 158 14.44 9.56 -4.94
N PRO A 159 13.94 8.32 -4.97
CA PRO A 159 14.68 7.20 -5.54
C PRO A 159 14.97 7.32 -7.04
N ARG A 160 14.24 8.17 -7.76
CA ARG A 160 14.49 8.46 -9.19
C ARG A 160 15.48 9.60 -9.42
N MET A 161 15.68 10.43 -8.41
CA MET A 161 16.59 11.58 -8.46
C MET A 161 17.96 11.27 -7.85
N THR A 162 18.11 10.12 -7.20
CA THR A 162 19.33 9.70 -6.51
C THR A 162 19.70 8.27 -6.92
N ASP A 163 20.92 7.86 -6.61
CA ASP A 163 21.34 6.47 -6.79
C ASP A 163 20.50 5.54 -5.90
N SER A 164 20.00 4.49 -6.50
CA SER A 164 19.22 3.45 -5.82
C SER A 164 19.44 2.11 -6.52
N LEU A 165 19.48 1.04 -5.73
CA LEU A 165 19.52 -0.33 -6.22
C LEU A 165 18.21 -0.80 -6.85
N HIS A 166 17.13 -0.06 -6.59
CA HIS A 166 15.82 -0.38 -7.17
C HIS A 166 15.72 0.12 -8.61
N PRO A 167 14.94 -0.56 -9.45
CA PRO A 167 14.56 -0.04 -10.76
C PRO A 167 13.88 1.33 -10.66
N GLY A 168 14.10 2.18 -11.65
CA GLY A 168 13.51 3.52 -11.74
C GLY A 168 14.53 4.65 -11.94
N ASN A 169 15.83 4.33 -11.97
CA ASN A 169 16.92 5.25 -12.28
C ASN A 169 17.95 4.55 -13.18
N GLY A 170 19.03 5.25 -13.53
CA GLY A 170 20.20 4.65 -14.22
C GLY A 170 19.87 3.97 -15.55
N GLY A 171 18.86 4.43 -16.29
CA GLY A 171 18.45 3.84 -17.56
C GLY A 171 17.41 2.70 -17.45
N ASN A 172 17.06 2.26 -16.24
CA ASN A 172 15.98 1.32 -16.01
C ASN A 172 14.73 2.06 -15.46
N PRO A 173 13.70 2.33 -16.31
CA PRO A 173 12.52 3.09 -15.89
C PRO A 173 11.59 2.33 -14.93
N ALA A 174 11.87 1.08 -14.60
CA ALA A 174 11.02 0.09 -13.96
C ALA A 174 9.78 -0.28 -14.79
N PHE A 175 9.19 -1.45 -14.54
CA PHE A 175 8.01 -1.97 -15.25
C PHE A 175 8.21 -2.06 -16.78
N GLY A 176 9.47 -2.10 -17.24
CA GLY A 176 9.84 -2.32 -18.62
C GLY A 176 9.70 -3.78 -19.02
N GLN A 177 10.00 -4.08 -20.30
CA GLN A 177 9.98 -5.46 -20.81
C GLN A 177 11.03 -6.35 -20.15
N TYR A 178 12.08 -5.74 -19.60
CA TYR A 178 13.18 -6.46 -18.94
C TYR A 178 12.77 -7.05 -17.58
N ASP A 179 12.11 -6.27 -16.74
CA ASP A 179 11.76 -6.61 -15.36
C ASP A 179 10.28 -6.95 -15.16
N LEU A 180 9.45 -6.71 -16.15
CA LEU A 180 8.04 -7.06 -16.19
C LEU A 180 7.61 -7.37 -17.63
N ASP A 181 7.89 -8.57 -18.08
CA ASP A 181 7.53 -9.04 -19.41
C ASP A 181 6.01 -9.25 -19.57
N ASN A 182 5.58 -9.61 -20.78
CA ASN A 182 4.16 -9.76 -21.07
C ASN A 182 3.50 -10.90 -20.28
N GLN A 183 4.23 -11.98 -19.96
CA GLN A 183 3.69 -13.09 -19.16
C GLN A 183 3.54 -12.67 -17.70
N MET A 184 4.54 -12.00 -17.15
CA MET A 184 4.46 -11.46 -15.80
C MET A 184 3.32 -10.46 -15.63
N ARG A 185 3.04 -9.63 -16.64
CA ARG A 185 1.93 -8.67 -16.64
C ARG A 185 0.57 -9.33 -16.49
N LEU A 186 0.38 -10.54 -17.05
CA LEU A 186 -0.87 -11.30 -16.90
C LEU A 186 -1.17 -11.68 -15.44
N VAL A 187 -0.14 -11.77 -14.60
CA VAL A 187 -0.28 -12.04 -13.16
C VAL A 187 -0.27 -10.74 -12.34
N PHE A 188 0.61 -9.81 -12.71
CA PHE A 188 0.86 -8.59 -11.95
C PHE A 188 -0.36 -7.66 -11.85
N TYR A 189 -1.05 -7.38 -12.97
CA TYR A 189 -2.21 -6.51 -12.93
C TYR A 189 -3.42 -7.13 -12.21
N PRO A 190 -3.77 -8.41 -12.43
CA PRO A 190 -4.73 -9.10 -11.58
C PRO A 190 -4.37 -9.10 -10.09
N ALA A 191 -3.09 -9.23 -9.75
CA ALA A 191 -2.62 -9.17 -8.37
C ALA A 191 -2.90 -7.79 -7.74
N ILE A 192 -2.59 -6.68 -8.43
CA ILE A 192 -2.92 -5.32 -7.95
C ILE A 192 -4.42 -5.21 -7.65
N LEU A 193 -5.25 -5.64 -8.58
CA LEU A 193 -6.72 -5.60 -8.42
C LEU A 193 -7.17 -6.49 -7.26
N GLY A 194 -6.67 -7.72 -7.17
CA GLY A 194 -7.01 -8.68 -6.12
C GLY A 194 -6.68 -8.16 -4.72
N TRP A 195 -5.45 -7.68 -4.52
CA TRP A 195 -5.01 -7.11 -3.24
C TRP A 195 -5.77 -5.84 -2.89
N THR A 196 -6.03 -4.97 -3.87
CA THR A 196 -6.83 -3.76 -3.67
C THR A 196 -8.26 -4.11 -3.24
N LEU A 197 -8.92 -5.04 -3.92
CA LEU A 197 -10.27 -5.49 -3.55
C LEU A 197 -10.31 -6.14 -2.17
N LEU A 198 -9.29 -6.91 -1.79
CA LEU A 198 -9.16 -7.46 -0.44
C LEU A 198 -9.10 -6.34 0.60
N GLY A 199 -8.29 -5.32 0.35
CA GLY A 199 -8.20 -4.16 1.24
C GLY A 199 -9.52 -3.41 1.36
N VAL A 200 -10.23 -3.19 0.26
CA VAL A 200 -11.58 -2.60 0.29
C VAL A 200 -12.54 -3.47 1.08
N TRP A 201 -12.45 -4.79 0.96
CA TRP A 201 -13.28 -5.71 1.72
C TRP A 201 -12.99 -5.64 3.22
N ILE A 202 -11.73 -5.73 3.61
CA ILE A 202 -11.29 -5.57 5.01
C ILE A 202 -11.77 -4.22 5.56
N THR A 203 -11.53 -3.12 4.83
CA THR A 203 -11.96 -1.78 5.24
C THR A 203 -13.47 -1.70 5.41
N SER A 204 -14.26 -2.32 4.53
CA SER A 204 -15.72 -2.34 4.63
C SER A 204 -16.21 -3.04 5.90
N ILE A 205 -15.55 -4.13 6.29
CA ILE A 205 -15.85 -4.85 7.54
C ILE A 205 -15.49 -3.98 8.75
N ARG A 206 -14.30 -3.38 8.75
CA ARG A 206 -13.83 -2.50 9.82
C ARG A 206 -14.75 -1.31 10.04
N ILE A 207 -15.22 -0.66 8.96
CA ILE A 207 -16.19 0.44 9.04
C ILE A 207 -17.51 -0.03 9.68
N ARG A 208 -18.00 -1.22 9.33
CA ARG A 208 -19.22 -1.77 9.94
C ARG A 208 -19.06 -2.05 11.42
N ILE A 209 -17.96 -2.72 11.80
CA ILE A 209 -17.64 -3.01 13.21
C ILE A 209 -17.59 -1.70 14.01
N LYS A 210 -16.87 -0.69 13.52
CA LYS A 210 -16.74 0.60 14.24
C LYS A 210 -18.07 1.33 14.37
N LYS A 211 -18.95 1.25 13.36
CA LYS A 211 -20.31 1.81 13.45
C LYS A 211 -21.17 1.11 14.47
N LEU A 212 -21.11 -0.22 14.53
CA LEU A 212 -21.86 -1.01 15.52
C LEU A 212 -21.37 -0.68 16.94
N TRP A 213 -20.05 -0.61 17.13
CA TRP A 213 -19.45 -0.22 18.41
C TRP A 213 -19.98 1.14 18.88
N ASN A 214 -19.87 2.16 18.04
CA ASN A 214 -20.33 3.51 18.37
C ASN A 214 -21.85 3.58 18.61
N SER A 215 -22.67 2.65 18.05
CA SER A 215 -24.11 2.62 18.33
C SER A 215 -24.47 1.95 19.64
N HIS A 216 -23.56 1.25 20.29
CA HIS A 216 -23.76 0.64 21.60
C HIS A 216 -23.28 1.55 22.75
N GLU A 217 -22.41 2.52 22.46
CA GLU A 217 -21.91 3.48 23.45
C GLU A 217 -22.80 4.74 23.61
N ASN A 218 -23.76 4.94 22.68
CA ASN A 218 -24.77 6.01 22.72
C ASN A 218 -26.15 5.46 23.08
#